data_216372b0189ee4d063de10ab641a5e05
#
_entry.id   216372b0189ee4d063de10ab641a5e05
#
_cell.length_a   1.000
_cell.length_b   1.000
_cell.length_c   1.000
_cell.angle_alpha   90.00
_cell.angle_beta   90.00
_cell.angle_gamma   90.00
#
_symmetry.space_group_name_H-M   'P 1'
#
loop_
_entity.id
_entity.type
_entity.pdbx_description
1 polymer ?
#
loop_
_entity_poly.entity_id
_entity_poly.type
_entity_poly.pdbx_seq_one_letter_code
_entity_poly.pdbx_strand_id
1 'polypeptide(L)'
;MIQVVMRGQKCTPYRPEFILLSDTLGLSALINSLHDKRAVDQSMTKSSLLGPFYRQDSPKKALGDSIAAKTDGPIIGLYGKVTDASGKPIPNASIEVWGTDDDGAYDLQKQDPSMMDVRGHFHTNEKGEY
;
A
#
# COMPACT_ATOMS: atom_id res chain seq x y z
N MET A 1 23.62 -7.79 16.42
CA MET A 1 22.62 -8.41 17.31
C MET A 1 21.86 -7.38 18.16
N ILE A 2 22.52 -6.45 18.85
CA ILE A 2 21.87 -5.40 19.69
C ILE A 2 20.86 -4.55 18.91
N GLN A 3 21.17 -4.14 17.70
CA GLN A 3 20.28 -3.33 16.84
C GLN A 3 18.94 -4.04 16.54
N VAL A 4 18.97 -5.35 16.29
CA VAL A 4 17.74 -6.12 15.99
C VAL A 4 16.85 -6.22 17.23
N VAL A 5 17.45 -6.46 18.41
CA VAL A 5 16.70 -6.49 19.68
C VAL A 5 16.06 -5.12 19.98
N MET A 6 16.80 -4.03 19.81
CA MET A 6 16.27 -2.66 20.01
C MET A 6 15.14 -2.34 19.04
N ARG A 7 15.18 -2.81 17.79
CA ARG A 7 14.09 -2.65 16.83
C ARG A 7 12.84 -3.42 17.27
N GLY A 8 12.99 -4.67 17.72
CA GLY A 8 11.88 -5.46 18.26
C GLY A 8 11.19 -4.80 19.45
N GLN A 9 11.94 -4.18 20.34
CA GLN A 9 11.40 -3.44 21.50
C GLN A 9 10.62 -2.16 21.12
N LYS A 10 10.87 -1.61 19.93
CA LYS A 10 10.18 -0.43 19.39
C LYS A 10 8.95 -0.77 18.56
N CYS A 11 8.71 -2.05 18.26
CA CYS A 11 7.53 -2.46 17.52
C CYS A 11 6.26 -2.21 18.33
N THR A 12 5.29 -1.62 17.67
CA THR A 12 3.91 -1.44 18.16
C THR A 12 2.96 -1.89 17.05
N PRO A 13 1.65 -2.02 17.31
CA PRO A 13 0.67 -2.29 16.25
C PRO A 13 0.75 -1.31 15.06
N TYR A 14 1.23 -0.10 15.30
CA TYR A 14 1.34 0.97 14.31
C TYR A 14 2.77 1.24 13.82
N ARG A 15 3.76 0.51 14.36
CA ARG A 15 5.18 0.68 14.00
C ARG A 15 5.85 -0.66 13.74
N PRO A 16 5.73 -1.18 12.51
CA PRO A 16 6.32 -2.46 12.14
C PRO A 16 7.83 -2.32 11.84
N GLU A 17 8.65 -2.11 12.86
CA GLU A 17 10.10 -1.85 12.75
C GLU A 17 10.86 -2.99 12.06
N PHE A 18 10.38 -4.24 12.17
CA PHE A 18 10.98 -5.37 11.46
C PHE A 18 10.68 -5.34 9.95
N ILE A 19 9.49 -4.89 9.56
CA ILE A 19 9.16 -4.70 8.14
C ILE A 19 10.06 -3.61 7.57
N LEU A 20 10.19 -2.47 8.26
CA LEU A 20 11.08 -1.40 7.85
C LEU A 20 12.54 -1.87 7.72
N LEU A 21 13.02 -2.68 8.66
CA LEU A 21 14.38 -3.23 8.61
C LEU A 21 14.56 -4.18 7.42
N SER A 22 13.59 -5.08 7.17
CA SER A 22 13.59 -6.01 6.05
C SER A 22 13.58 -5.29 4.70
N ASP A 23 12.77 -4.24 4.58
CA ASP A 23 12.68 -3.42 3.37
C ASP A 23 13.97 -2.64 3.13
N THR A 24 14.54 -2.03 4.17
CA THR A 24 15.81 -1.29 4.07
C THR A 24 16.98 -2.19 3.70
N LEU A 25 17.01 -3.42 4.19
CA LEU A 25 18.05 -4.42 3.86
C LEU A 25 17.82 -5.11 2.49
N GLY A 26 16.69 -4.86 1.84
CA GLY A 26 16.32 -5.47 0.56
C GLY A 26 15.89 -6.94 0.67
N LEU A 27 15.68 -7.48 1.88
CA LEU A 27 15.29 -8.87 2.06
C LEU A 27 13.89 -9.14 1.50
N SER A 28 12.92 -8.27 1.78
CA SER A 28 11.56 -8.36 1.23
C SER A 28 11.57 -8.28 -0.31
N ALA A 29 12.36 -7.37 -0.87
CA ALA A 29 12.51 -7.24 -2.32
C ALA A 29 13.12 -8.49 -2.97
N LEU A 30 14.12 -9.10 -2.31
CA LEU A 30 14.72 -10.34 -2.78
C LEU A 30 13.70 -11.48 -2.79
N ILE A 31 12.91 -11.64 -1.75
CA ILE A 31 11.87 -12.69 -1.66
C ILE A 31 10.85 -12.49 -2.79
N ASN A 32 10.35 -11.28 -3.01
CA ASN A 32 9.43 -10.98 -4.10
C ASN A 32 10.05 -11.31 -5.47
N SER A 33 11.29 -10.91 -5.69
CA SER A 33 12.01 -11.23 -6.93
C SER A 33 12.16 -12.73 -7.20
N LEU A 34 12.35 -13.53 -6.15
CA LEU A 34 12.40 -14.99 -6.26
C LEU A 34 11.02 -15.59 -6.57
N HIS A 35 9.96 -15.01 -6.01
CA HIS A 35 8.57 -15.38 -6.34
C HIS A 35 8.24 -15.05 -7.79
N ASP A 36 8.53 -13.84 -8.24
CA ASP A 36 8.26 -13.39 -9.62
C ASP A 36 9.00 -14.24 -10.66
N LYS A 37 10.24 -14.67 -10.36
CA LYS A 37 10.99 -15.58 -11.25
C LYS A 37 10.37 -16.97 -11.37
N ARG A 38 9.58 -17.39 -10.39
CA ARG A 38 8.84 -18.66 -10.41
C ARG A 38 7.47 -18.54 -11.07
N ALA A 39 6.99 -17.32 -11.30
CA ALA A 39 5.72 -17.07 -11.97
C ALA A 39 5.82 -17.57 -13.43
N VAL A 40 4.81 -18.32 -13.84
CA VAL A 40 4.74 -18.92 -15.19
C VAL A 40 4.50 -17.85 -16.25
N ASP A 41 3.83 -16.77 -15.88
CA ASP A 41 3.43 -15.69 -16.79
C ASP A 41 4.24 -14.42 -16.52
N GLN A 42 5.14 -14.10 -17.45
CA GLN A 42 5.97 -12.90 -17.39
C GLN A 42 5.26 -11.61 -17.88
N SER A 43 4.03 -11.71 -18.35
CA SER A 43 3.20 -10.54 -18.73
C SER A 43 2.58 -9.84 -17.53
N MET A 44 2.59 -10.47 -16.36
CA MET A 44 2.06 -9.90 -15.12
C MET A 44 2.90 -8.70 -14.64
N THR A 45 2.23 -7.72 -14.06
CA THR A 45 2.89 -6.63 -13.33
C THR A 45 3.73 -7.23 -12.20
N LYS A 46 4.98 -6.78 -12.09
CA LYS A 46 5.90 -7.28 -11.05
C LYS A 46 5.39 -6.91 -9.67
N SER A 47 5.61 -7.81 -8.70
CA SER A 47 5.30 -7.57 -7.31
C SER A 47 6.13 -6.41 -6.74
N SER A 48 5.53 -5.68 -5.81
CA SER A 48 6.20 -4.63 -5.05
C SER A 48 6.03 -4.86 -3.55
N LEU A 49 6.69 -4.03 -2.74
CA LEU A 49 6.56 -4.07 -1.29
C LEU A 49 5.38 -3.19 -0.87
N LEU A 50 4.64 -3.64 0.13
CA LEU A 50 3.59 -2.81 0.76
C LEU A 50 4.20 -1.67 1.57
N GLY A 51 5.38 -1.89 2.15
CA GLY A 51 6.06 -0.89 2.95
C GLY A 51 5.51 -0.77 4.37
N PRO A 52 6.19 0.04 5.23
CA PRO A 52 5.87 0.13 6.65
C PRO A 52 4.62 0.97 6.97
N PHE A 53 4.04 1.66 6.00
CA PHE A 53 2.86 2.51 6.18
C PHE A 53 1.57 1.88 5.65
N TYR A 54 1.65 0.65 5.13
CA TYR A 54 0.46 -0.12 4.77
C TYR A 54 -0.37 -0.45 6.00
N ARG A 55 -1.71 -0.35 5.86
CA ARG A 55 -2.69 -0.74 6.88
C ARG A 55 -3.77 -1.58 6.22
N GLN A 56 -4.00 -2.77 6.78
CA GLN A 56 -5.01 -3.69 6.27
C GLN A 56 -6.45 -3.20 6.52
N ASP A 57 -6.64 -2.32 7.49
CA ASP A 57 -7.93 -1.80 7.94
C ASP A 57 -8.29 -0.44 7.28
N SER A 58 -7.70 -0.12 6.13
CA SER A 58 -7.98 1.11 5.39
C SER A 58 -9.49 1.31 5.14
N PRO A 59 -10.01 2.56 5.26
CA PRO A 59 -11.43 2.84 5.08
C PRO A 59 -11.92 2.43 3.69
N LYS A 60 -13.07 1.75 3.63
CA LYS A 60 -13.73 1.44 2.35
C LYS A 60 -14.29 2.72 1.73
N LYS A 61 -14.04 2.90 0.45
CA LYS A 61 -14.41 4.07 -0.35
C LYS A 61 -15.12 3.65 -1.64
N ALA A 62 -16.00 4.49 -2.14
CA ALA A 62 -16.55 4.32 -3.48
C ALA A 62 -15.60 4.88 -4.54
N LEU A 63 -15.67 4.35 -5.77
CA LEU A 63 -14.90 4.91 -6.88
C LEU A 63 -15.25 6.38 -7.08
N GLY A 64 -14.22 7.21 -7.18
CA GLY A 64 -14.35 8.67 -7.27
C GLY A 64 -14.30 9.42 -5.94
N ASP A 65 -14.33 8.72 -4.80
CA ASP A 65 -14.18 9.36 -3.49
C ASP A 65 -12.73 9.83 -3.27
N SER A 66 -12.60 10.95 -2.53
CA SER A 66 -11.29 11.40 -2.03
C SER A 66 -10.81 10.54 -0.87
N ILE A 67 -9.51 10.24 -0.85
CA ILE A 67 -8.87 9.58 0.29
C ILE A 67 -8.44 10.56 1.39
N ALA A 68 -8.30 11.85 1.06
CA ALA A 68 -7.98 12.90 2.03
C ALA A 68 -9.25 13.47 2.65
N ALA A 69 -9.28 13.60 3.98
CA ALA A 69 -10.39 14.22 4.69
C ALA A 69 -10.41 15.73 4.46
N LYS A 70 -9.24 16.36 4.40
CA LYS A 70 -9.05 17.78 4.08
C LYS A 70 -7.75 17.93 3.29
N THR A 71 -7.77 18.77 2.28
CA THR A 71 -6.57 19.18 1.57
C THR A 71 -6.78 20.58 1.01
N ASP A 72 -5.79 21.43 1.18
CA ASP A 72 -5.69 22.74 0.54
C ASP A 72 -4.75 22.69 -0.68
N GLY A 73 -4.12 21.54 -0.90
CA GLY A 73 -3.18 21.29 -1.98
C GLY A 73 -3.82 20.88 -3.31
N PRO A 74 -3.01 20.73 -4.36
CA PRO A 74 -3.46 20.23 -5.65
C PRO A 74 -4.03 18.81 -5.54
N ILE A 75 -5.15 18.56 -6.23
CA ILE A 75 -5.78 17.24 -6.27
C ILE A 75 -5.23 16.46 -7.47
N ILE A 76 -4.86 15.20 -7.22
CA ILE A 76 -4.44 14.24 -8.24
C ILE A 76 -5.55 13.21 -8.42
N GLY A 77 -5.99 12.99 -9.65
CA GLY A 77 -6.86 11.87 -10.00
C GLY A 77 -6.02 10.62 -10.30
N LEU A 78 -6.30 9.53 -9.59
CA LEU A 78 -5.71 8.21 -9.87
C LEU A 78 -6.76 7.34 -10.54
N TYR A 79 -6.44 6.78 -11.69
CA TYR A 79 -7.32 5.88 -12.42
C TYR A 79 -6.53 4.82 -13.17
N GLY A 80 -7.18 3.69 -13.43
CA GLY A 80 -6.56 2.61 -14.16
C GLY A 80 -7.51 1.45 -14.41
N LYS A 81 -6.94 0.35 -14.89
CA LYS A 81 -7.68 -0.88 -15.18
C LYS A 81 -6.88 -2.10 -14.75
N VAL A 82 -7.55 -3.03 -14.06
CA VAL A 82 -6.98 -4.33 -13.70
C VAL A 82 -7.49 -5.38 -14.67
N THR A 83 -6.57 -6.13 -15.27
CA THR A 83 -6.87 -7.21 -16.20
C THR A 83 -6.07 -8.46 -15.85
N ASP A 84 -6.54 -9.62 -16.29
CA ASP A 84 -5.70 -10.81 -16.34
C ASP A 84 -4.67 -10.71 -17.48
N ALA A 85 -3.81 -11.73 -17.60
CA ALA A 85 -2.77 -11.80 -18.61
C ALA A 85 -3.30 -11.85 -20.06
N SER A 86 -4.56 -12.23 -20.26
CA SER A 86 -5.24 -12.21 -21.57
C SER A 86 -5.85 -10.86 -21.93
N GLY A 87 -5.78 -9.88 -21.01
CA GLY A 87 -6.40 -8.57 -21.16
C GLY A 87 -7.86 -8.51 -20.72
N LYS A 88 -8.42 -9.60 -20.17
CA LYS A 88 -9.79 -9.62 -19.66
C LYS A 88 -9.89 -8.83 -18.36
N PRO A 89 -10.89 -7.94 -18.21
CA PRO A 89 -11.09 -7.19 -16.97
C PRO A 89 -11.27 -8.08 -15.75
N ILE A 90 -10.71 -7.68 -14.62
CA ILE A 90 -10.92 -8.30 -13.32
C ILE A 90 -11.82 -7.40 -12.49
N PRO A 91 -13.12 -7.70 -12.36
CA PRO A 91 -14.00 -6.96 -11.48
C PRO A 91 -13.74 -7.31 -10.02
N ASN A 92 -14.11 -6.37 -9.14
CA ASN A 92 -13.96 -6.52 -7.69
C ASN A 92 -12.51 -6.78 -7.22
N ALA A 93 -11.52 -6.38 -8.01
CA ALA A 93 -10.12 -6.38 -7.57
C ALA A 93 -9.92 -5.33 -6.50
N SER A 94 -9.19 -5.69 -5.44
CA SER A 94 -8.86 -4.78 -4.33
C SER A 94 -7.82 -3.77 -4.76
N ILE A 95 -8.12 -2.49 -4.57
CA ILE A 95 -7.22 -1.36 -4.83
C ILE A 95 -7.04 -0.62 -3.52
N GLU A 96 -5.83 -0.63 -3.01
CA GLU A 96 -5.48 0.11 -1.80
C GLU A 96 -4.58 1.28 -2.15
N VAL A 97 -4.93 2.46 -1.66
CA VAL A 97 -4.20 3.70 -1.90
C VAL A 97 -3.89 4.36 -0.56
N TRP A 98 -2.67 4.77 -0.37
CA TRP A 98 -2.26 5.56 0.79
C TRP A 98 -1.15 6.54 0.41
N GLY A 99 -1.05 7.61 1.16
CA GLY A 99 -0.10 8.67 0.92
C GLY A 99 0.18 9.51 2.17
N THR A 100 0.94 10.55 1.98
CA THR A 100 1.21 11.57 3.00
C THR A 100 0.19 12.70 2.89
N ASP A 101 0.03 13.45 3.97
CA ASP A 101 -0.62 14.75 3.94
C ASP A 101 0.27 15.85 3.33
N ASP A 102 -0.18 17.08 3.41
CA ASP A 102 0.52 18.25 2.86
C ASP A 102 1.85 18.55 3.57
N ASP A 103 2.04 18.05 4.79
CA ASP A 103 3.29 18.15 5.56
C ASP A 103 4.27 16.99 5.25
N GLY A 104 3.89 16.07 4.39
CA GLY A 104 4.67 14.90 4.03
C GLY A 104 4.65 13.78 5.08
N ALA A 105 3.68 13.79 6.00
CA ALA A 105 3.54 12.80 7.06
C ALA A 105 2.42 11.78 6.73
N TYR A 106 2.72 10.48 6.92
CA TYR A 106 1.68 9.47 6.93
C TYR A 106 0.87 9.53 8.23
N ASP A 107 -0.39 9.10 8.19
CA ASP A 107 -1.26 9.04 9.36
C ASP A 107 -0.65 8.29 10.55
N LEU A 108 0.09 7.21 10.30
CA LEU A 108 0.82 6.44 11.32
C LEU A 108 1.94 7.22 12.03
N GLN A 109 2.38 8.33 11.47
CA GLN A 109 3.43 9.19 12.04
C GLN A 109 2.88 10.34 12.87
N LYS A 110 1.56 10.53 12.89
CA LYS A 110 0.87 11.59 13.63
C LYS A 110 0.73 11.27 15.13
N GLN A 111 0.27 12.25 15.90
CA GLN A 111 0.09 12.11 17.36
C GLN A 111 -0.93 11.02 17.72
N ASP A 112 -1.99 10.90 16.92
CA ASP A 112 -2.98 9.84 17.07
C ASP A 112 -2.93 8.89 15.85
N PRO A 113 -2.14 7.83 15.91
CA PRO A 113 -2.03 6.87 14.82
C PRO A 113 -3.28 5.99 14.65
N SER A 114 -4.27 6.10 15.51
CA SER A 114 -5.57 5.43 15.32
C SER A 114 -6.43 6.13 14.27
N MET A 115 -6.23 7.41 14.07
CA MET A 115 -6.87 8.18 13.00
C MET A 115 -6.32 7.77 11.64
N MET A 116 -7.22 7.55 10.70
CA MET A 116 -6.87 7.20 9.33
C MET A 116 -7.17 8.37 8.40
N ASP A 117 -6.15 8.81 7.67
CA ASP A 117 -6.27 9.88 6.69
C ASP A 117 -5.35 9.60 5.49
N VAL A 118 -5.67 10.18 4.36
CA VAL A 118 -4.96 9.99 3.09
C VAL A 118 -4.78 8.52 2.76
N ARG A 119 -5.85 7.72 2.98
CA ARG A 119 -5.90 6.31 2.58
C ARG A 119 -7.31 5.86 2.25
N GLY A 120 -7.40 4.86 1.39
CA GLY A 120 -8.67 4.28 1.01
C GLY A 120 -8.54 2.91 0.39
N HIS A 121 -9.57 2.10 0.59
CA HIS A 121 -9.72 0.79 0.00
C HIS A 121 -10.90 0.80 -0.96
N PHE A 122 -10.64 0.55 -2.23
CA PHE A 122 -11.58 0.55 -3.34
C PHE A 122 -11.67 -0.83 -3.97
N HIS A 123 -12.67 -1.03 -4.80
CA HIS A 123 -12.80 -2.20 -5.64
C HIS A 123 -13.05 -1.78 -7.09
N THR A 124 -12.48 -2.51 -8.03
CA THR A 124 -12.74 -2.26 -9.45
C THR A 124 -14.19 -2.56 -9.81
N ASN A 125 -14.71 -1.81 -10.79
CA ASN A 125 -16.02 -2.05 -11.38
C ASN A 125 -16.04 -3.28 -12.30
N GLU A 126 -17.21 -3.57 -12.95
CA GLU A 126 -17.40 -4.70 -13.87
C GLU A 126 -16.44 -4.65 -15.08
N LYS A 127 -15.88 -3.49 -15.40
CA LYS A 127 -14.90 -3.32 -16.47
C LYS A 127 -13.46 -3.39 -15.98
N GLY A 128 -13.24 -3.72 -14.69
CA GLY A 128 -11.93 -3.72 -14.07
C GLY A 128 -11.35 -2.32 -13.82
N GLU A 129 -12.14 -1.24 -13.93
CA GLU A 129 -11.67 0.14 -13.79
C GLU A 129 -11.72 0.61 -12.34
N TYR A 130 -10.80 1.51 -11.99
CA TYR A 130 -10.75 2.24 -10.72
C TYR A 130 -10.34 3.69 -10.95
#